data_75d0eb8b236d8eaade3a78cf7bd97102
#
_entry.id   75d0eb8b236d8eaade3a78cf7bd97102
#
_cell.length_a   1.000
_cell.length_b   1.000
_cell.length_c   1.000
_cell.angle_alpha   90.00
_cell.angle_beta   90.00
_cell.angle_gamma   90.00
#
_symmetry.space_group_name_H-M   'P 1'
#
loop_
_entity.id
_entity.type
_entity.pdbx_description
1 polymer ?
#
loop_
_entity_poly.entity_id
_entity_poly.type
_entity_poly.pdbx_seq_one_letter_code
_entity_poly.pdbx_strand_id
1 'polypeptide(L)'
;MITAVDTSVLIDVFRDDPDFGRASAEEMRRCIREGRLVVCDIVWSELAGLFPSRKLLEDQMGRLGIDFLSMDRDAASLAGEAWRQYGARGGGRKRVIADFLIAAHAMVQCDRLFTRNRGFFRDYFKDLIVLDPSARSGAQ
;
A
#
# COMPACT_ATOMS: atom_id res chain seq x y z
N MET A 1 5.12 -4.86 14.71
CA MET A 1 5.00 -3.86 13.62
C MET A 1 4.21 -4.44 12.46
N ILE A 2 3.09 -3.81 12.11
CA ILE A 2 2.26 -4.21 10.98
C ILE A 2 2.43 -3.17 9.88
N THR A 3 2.91 -3.60 8.71
CA THR A 3 3.12 -2.73 7.55
C THR A 3 2.13 -3.10 6.47
N ALA A 4 1.29 -2.14 6.05
CA ALA A 4 0.46 -2.30 4.87
C ALA A 4 1.29 -1.97 3.64
N VAL A 5 1.06 -2.66 2.52
CA VAL A 5 1.79 -2.39 1.29
C VAL A 5 0.82 -1.98 0.18
N ASP A 6 1.21 -0.94 -0.55
CA ASP A 6 0.45 -0.41 -1.68
C ASP A 6 0.68 -1.27 -2.93
N THR A 7 -0.31 -1.31 -3.80
CA THR A 7 -0.29 -2.08 -5.04
C THR A 7 0.93 -1.78 -5.91
N SER A 8 1.30 -0.51 -6.04
CA SER A 8 2.42 -0.09 -6.91
C SER A 8 3.74 -0.76 -6.52
N VAL A 9 3.98 -0.88 -5.21
CA VAL A 9 5.20 -1.53 -4.70
C VAL A 9 5.22 -3.00 -5.08
N LEU A 10 4.09 -3.70 -4.91
CA LEU A 10 3.98 -5.12 -5.26
C LEU A 10 4.15 -5.36 -6.75
N ILE A 11 3.57 -4.50 -7.58
CA ILE A 11 3.73 -4.59 -9.03
C ILE A 11 5.21 -4.46 -9.42
N ASP A 12 5.93 -3.52 -8.79
CA ASP A 12 7.36 -3.34 -9.05
C ASP A 12 8.16 -4.59 -8.72
N VAL A 13 7.82 -5.25 -7.63
CA VAL A 13 8.49 -6.49 -7.21
C VAL A 13 8.15 -7.63 -8.18
N PHE A 14 6.88 -7.81 -8.52
CA PHE A 14 6.43 -8.89 -9.40
C PHE A 14 6.97 -8.73 -10.83
N ARG A 15 7.14 -7.50 -11.30
CA ARG A 15 7.68 -7.20 -12.64
C ARG A 15 9.19 -7.02 -12.67
N ASP A 16 9.84 -7.13 -11.51
CA ASP A 16 11.27 -6.88 -11.37
C ASP A 16 11.66 -5.53 -11.98
N ASP A 17 10.95 -4.49 -11.56
CA ASP A 17 11.14 -3.13 -12.07
C ASP A 17 12.61 -2.71 -11.93
N PRO A 18 13.26 -2.21 -13.02
CA PRO A 18 14.69 -1.91 -12.98
C PRO A 18 15.08 -0.79 -12.00
N ASP A 19 14.14 0.11 -11.68
CA ASP A 19 14.42 1.25 -10.80
C ASP A 19 14.03 0.96 -9.34
N PHE A 20 12.94 0.26 -9.10
CA PHE A 20 12.36 0.11 -7.76
C PHE A 20 12.25 -1.33 -7.27
N GLY A 21 12.26 -2.32 -8.17
CA GLY A 21 11.95 -3.71 -7.81
C GLY A 21 12.87 -4.26 -6.72
N ARG A 22 14.17 -4.05 -6.84
CA ARG A 22 15.16 -4.58 -5.89
C ARG A 22 15.04 -3.92 -4.52
N ALA A 23 14.99 -2.58 -4.49
CA ALA A 23 14.87 -1.84 -3.24
C ALA A 23 13.55 -2.17 -2.53
N SER A 24 12.47 -2.29 -3.28
CA SER A 24 11.16 -2.66 -2.74
C SER A 24 11.18 -4.08 -2.15
N ALA A 25 11.80 -5.03 -2.84
CA ALA A 25 11.89 -6.41 -2.35
C ALA A 25 12.70 -6.49 -1.05
N GLU A 26 13.81 -5.75 -0.97
CA GLU A 26 14.63 -5.70 0.24
C GLU A 26 13.86 -5.08 1.42
N GLU A 27 13.15 -3.99 1.17
CA GLU A 27 12.33 -3.33 2.19
C GLU A 27 11.19 -4.22 2.66
N MET A 28 10.56 -4.96 1.76
CA MET A 28 9.53 -5.94 2.12
C MET A 28 10.07 -7.02 3.05
N ARG A 29 11.25 -7.54 2.75
CA ARG A 29 11.89 -8.55 3.61
C ARG A 29 12.16 -7.99 5.00
N ARG A 30 12.60 -6.73 5.07
CA ARG A 30 12.82 -6.07 6.35
C ARG A 30 11.51 -5.92 7.15
N CYS A 31 10.43 -5.52 6.49
CA CYS A 31 9.12 -5.39 7.12
C CYS A 31 8.61 -6.72 7.69
N ILE A 32 8.86 -7.82 6.98
CA ILE A 32 8.49 -9.16 7.43
C ILE A 32 9.30 -9.55 8.67
N ARG A 33 10.59 -9.23 8.70
CA ARG A 33 11.44 -9.48 9.87
C ARG A 33 11.00 -8.67 11.09
N GLU A 34 10.48 -7.48 10.87
CA GLU A 34 10.01 -6.58 11.95
C GLU A 34 8.59 -6.90 12.43
N GLY A 35 7.86 -7.73 11.72
CA GLY A 35 6.48 -8.08 12.05
C GLY A 35 5.72 -8.65 10.89
N ARG A 36 4.56 -8.06 10.57
CA ARG A 36 3.69 -8.54 9.49
C ARG A 36 3.68 -7.56 8.34
N LEU A 37 3.62 -8.10 7.12
CA LEU A 37 3.37 -7.35 5.90
C LEU A 37 1.98 -7.75 5.40
N VAL A 38 1.09 -6.77 5.23
CA VAL A 38 -0.32 -7.05 4.92
C VAL A 38 -0.81 -6.23 3.73
N VAL A 39 -1.85 -6.74 3.07
CA VAL A 39 -2.61 -6.00 2.06
C VAL A 39 -4.08 -6.01 2.44
N CYS A 40 -4.78 -4.90 2.14
CA CYS A 40 -6.22 -4.85 2.31
C CYS A 40 -6.94 -5.44 1.08
N ASP A 41 -8.25 -5.56 1.17
CA ASP A 41 -9.11 -6.04 0.10
C ASP A 41 -8.98 -5.22 -1.19
N ILE A 42 -8.75 -3.92 -1.08
CA ILE A 42 -8.59 -3.05 -2.26
C ILE A 42 -7.32 -3.43 -3.04
N VAL A 43 -6.18 -3.55 -2.34
CA VAL A 43 -4.92 -3.96 -2.96
C VAL A 43 -5.04 -5.37 -3.54
N TRP A 44 -5.63 -6.29 -2.79
CA TRP A 44 -5.84 -7.65 -3.26
C TRP A 44 -6.66 -7.67 -4.54
N SER A 45 -7.75 -6.88 -4.59
CA SER A 45 -8.62 -6.81 -5.77
C SER A 45 -7.87 -6.27 -7.00
N GLU A 46 -7.05 -5.24 -6.81
CA GLU A 46 -6.24 -4.70 -7.89
C GLU A 46 -5.26 -5.74 -8.44
N LEU A 47 -4.60 -6.48 -7.55
CA LEU A 47 -3.69 -7.55 -7.95
C LEU A 47 -4.42 -8.70 -8.64
N ALA A 48 -5.58 -9.07 -8.13
CA ALA A 48 -6.39 -10.14 -8.72
C ALA A 48 -6.79 -9.82 -10.16
N GLY A 49 -7.00 -8.54 -10.47
CA GLY A 49 -7.28 -8.08 -11.83
C GLY A 49 -6.08 -8.17 -12.77
N LEU A 50 -4.87 -8.23 -12.23
CA LEU A 50 -3.64 -8.28 -13.01
C LEU A 50 -3.06 -9.68 -13.17
N PHE A 51 -3.34 -10.58 -12.23
CA PHE A 51 -2.82 -11.96 -12.26
C PHE A 51 -3.65 -12.84 -13.18
N PRO A 52 -3.03 -13.83 -13.85
CA PRO A 52 -3.74 -14.74 -14.75
C PRO A 52 -4.77 -15.63 -14.07
N SER A 53 -4.58 -15.92 -12.77
CA SER A 53 -5.51 -16.78 -12.02
C SER A 53 -5.46 -16.47 -10.53
N ARG A 54 -6.55 -16.82 -9.85
CA ARG A 54 -6.63 -16.71 -8.38
C ARG A 54 -5.53 -17.52 -7.70
N LYS A 55 -5.32 -18.75 -8.16
CA LYS A 55 -4.33 -19.65 -7.57
C LYS A 55 -2.93 -19.06 -7.66
N LEU A 56 -2.58 -18.48 -8.79
CA LEU A 56 -1.25 -17.90 -8.97
C LEU A 56 -1.03 -16.72 -8.01
N LEU A 57 -2.03 -15.86 -7.85
CA LEU A 57 -1.96 -14.76 -6.89
C LEU A 57 -1.78 -15.27 -5.47
N GLU A 58 -2.62 -16.23 -5.05
CA GLU A 58 -2.54 -16.80 -3.71
C GLU A 58 -1.16 -17.43 -3.44
N ASP A 59 -0.65 -18.21 -4.41
CA ASP A 59 0.66 -18.84 -4.31
C ASP A 59 1.79 -17.80 -4.16
N GLN A 60 1.76 -16.73 -4.95
CA GLN A 60 2.78 -15.69 -4.91
C GLN A 60 2.73 -14.91 -3.60
N MET A 61 1.55 -14.55 -3.14
CA MET A 61 1.40 -13.83 -1.87
C MET A 61 1.85 -14.71 -0.70
N GLY A 62 1.54 -15.98 -0.72
CA GLY A 62 2.01 -16.94 0.28
C GLY A 62 3.53 -17.08 0.30
N ARG A 63 4.16 -17.14 -0.86
CA ARG A 63 5.63 -17.24 -0.97
C ARG A 63 6.32 -15.99 -0.43
N LEU A 64 5.74 -14.82 -0.66
CA LEU A 64 6.29 -13.57 -0.17
C LEU A 64 6.00 -13.33 1.31
N GLY A 65 5.12 -14.14 1.91
CA GLY A 65 4.76 -13.98 3.31
C GLY A 65 3.85 -12.78 3.56
N ILE A 66 3.04 -12.41 2.57
CA ILE A 66 2.13 -11.27 2.67
C ILE A 66 0.75 -11.78 3.09
N ASP A 67 0.22 -11.22 4.17
CA ASP A 67 -1.09 -11.59 4.71
C ASP A 67 -2.19 -10.69 4.16
N PHE A 68 -3.41 -11.23 4.12
CA PHE A 68 -4.61 -10.47 3.81
C PHE A 68 -5.23 -9.96 5.11
N LEU A 69 -5.43 -8.65 5.22
CA LEU A 69 -6.07 -8.03 6.37
C LEU A 69 -7.23 -7.15 5.88
N SER A 70 -8.45 -7.64 6.05
CA SER A 70 -9.65 -6.98 5.55
C SER A 70 -9.87 -5.62 6.22
N MET A 71 -10.37 -4.66 5.44
CA MET A 71 -10.69 -3.32 5.92
C MET A 71 -11.90 -3.35 6.86
N ASP A 72 -11.79 -2.64 7.98
CA ASP A 72 -12.92 -2.47 8.89
C ASP A 72 -13.73 -1.20 8.57
N ARG A 73 -14.86 -1.06 9.26
CA ARG A 73 -15.78 0.06 9.03
C ARG A 73 -15.14 1.41 9.37
N ASP A 74 -14.31 1.47 10.40
CA ASP A 74 -13.67 2.72 10.81
C ASP A 74 -12.68 3.20 9.74
N ALA A 75 -11.90 2.30 9.15
CA ALA A 75 -11.02 2.62 8.04
C ALA A 75 -11.82 3.12 6.83
N ALA A 76 -12.91 2.44 6.49
CA ALA A 76 -13.76 2.83 5.38
C ALA A 76 -14.37 4.23 5.60
N SER A 77 -14.80 4.53 6.81
CA SER A 77 -15.35 5.85 7.17
C SER A 77 -14.31 6.95 7.05
N LEU A 78 -13.11 6.71 7.54
CA LEU A 78 -11.99 7.66 7.43
C LEU A 78 -11.66 7.94 5.96
N ALA A 79 -11.64 6.90 5.13
CA ALA A 79 -11.38 7.04 3.70
C ALA A 79 -12.41 7.95 3.02
N GLY A 80 -13.68 7.76 3.34
CA GLY A 80 -14.76 8.57 2.79
C GLY A 80 -14.68 10.04 3.21
N GLU A 81 -14.32 10.29 4.46
CA GLU A 81 -14.13 11.65 4.97
C GLU A 81 -12.98 12.36 4.25
N ALA A 82 -11.85 11.68 4.09
CA ALA A 82 -10.69 12.23 3.37
C ALA A 82 -11.00 12.47 1.89
N TRP A 83 -11.73 11.55 1.27
CA TRP A 83 -12.19 11.69 -0.12
C TRP A 83 -13.05 12.92 -0.30
N ARG A 84 -13.97 13.19 0.63
CA ARG A 84 -14.81 14.38 0.61
C ARG A 84 -13.98 15.66 0.72
N GLN A 85 -12.98 15.69 1.61
CA GLN A 85 -12.07 16.83 1.75
C GLN A 85 -11.27 17.08 0.46
N TYR A 86 -10.83 16.01 -0.19
CA TYR A 86 -10.11 16.09 -1.45
C TYR A 86 -10.97 16.77 -2.52
N GLY A 87 -12.23 16.39 -2.66
CA GLY A 87 -13.19 17.01 -3.57
C GLY A 87 -13.46 18.48 -3.24
N ALA A 88 -13.63 18.80 -1.95
CA ALA A 88 -13.88 20.16 -1.49
C ALA A 88 -12.71 21.12 -1.73
N ARG A 89 -11.48 20.60 -1.74
CA ARG A 89 -10.26 21.37 -2.05
C ARG A 89 -9.98 21.48 -3.55
N GLY A 90 -10.94 21.10 -4.39
CA GLY A 90 -10.78 21.12 -5.83
C GLY A 90 -9.90 20.00 -6.38
N GLY A 91 -9.84 18.88 -5.66
CA GLY A 91 -9.07 17.72 -6.08
C GLY A 91 -9.50 17.23 -7.45
N GLY A 92 -8.53 17.01 -8.33
CA GLY A 92 -8.76 16.58 -9.70
C GLY A 92 -8.97 15.08 -9.81
N ARG A 93 -8.95 14.57 -11.06
CA ARG A 93 -9.18 13.15 -11.34
C ARG A 93 -7.93 12.29 -11.20
N LYS A 94 -6.81 12.86 -10.73
CA LYS A 94 -5.54 12.14 -10.56
C LYS A 94 -5.61 11.06 -9.48
N ARG A 95 -6.53 11.22 -8.54
CA ARG A 95 -6.71 10.27 -7.45
C ARG A 95 -8.09 9.65 -7.54
N VAL A 96 -8.16 8.40 -7.12
CA VAL A 96 -9.41 7.65 -7.03
C VAL A 96 -9.63 7.23 -5.58
N ILE A 97 -10.85 6.88 -5.25
CA ILE A 97 -11.18 6.51 -3.87
C ILE A 97 -10.32 5.35 -3.34
N ALA A 98 -9.84 4.47 -4.23
CA ALA A 98 -8.96 3.36 -3.85
C ALA A 98 -7.73 3.84 -3.09
N ASP A 99 -7.10 4.95 -3.50
CA ASP A 99 -5.94 5.51 -2.81
C ASP A 99 -6.27 5.88 -1.36
N PHE A 100 -7.45 6.45 -1.14
CA PHE A 100 -7.91 6.85 0.19
C PHE A 100 -8.23 5.63 1.06
N LEU A 101 -8.80 4.59 0.46
CA LEU A 101 -9.09 3.34 1.17
C LEU A 101 -7.80 2.65 1.62
N ILE A 102 -6.80 2.57 0.76
CA ILE A 102 -5.51 1.96 1.09
C ILE A 102 -4.84 2.71 2.24
N ALA A 103 -4.80 4.04 2.17
CA ALA A 103 -4.19 4.86 3.22
C ALA A 103 -4.94 4.77 4.54
N ALA A 104 -6.27 4.82 4.51
CA ALA A 104 -7.09 4.74 5.71
C ALA A 104 -6.95 3.38 6.41
N HIS A 105 -6.91 2.29 5.63
CA HIS A 105 -6.66 0.96 6.16
C HIS A 105 -5.32 0.91 6.92
N ALA A 106 -4.26 1.43 6.31
CA ALA A 106 -2.95 1.47 6.93
C ALA A 106 -2.95 2.30 8.22
N MET A 107 -3.61 3.45 8.20
CA MET A 107 -3.66 4.36 9.34
C MET A 107 -4.44 3.79 10.52
N VAL A 108 -5.58 3.15 10.27
CA VAL A 108 -6.47 2.65 11.33
C VAL A 108 -6.04 1.28 11.84
N GLN A 109 -5.62 0.39 10.94
CA GLN A 109 -5.41 -1.04 11.28
C GLN A 109 -3.96 -1.48 11.28
N CYS A 110 -3.04 -0.63 10.82
CA CYS A 110 -1.61 -0.95 10.72
C CYS A 110 -0.77 0.12 11.38
N ASP A 111 0.55 -0.08 11.39
CA ASP A 111 1.49 0.89 11.96
C ASP A 111 2.03 1.85 10.92
N ARG A 112 2.09 1.42 9.66
CA ARG A 112 2.67 2.23 8.57
C ARG A 112 2.23 1.70 7.21
N LEU A 113 2.46 2.54 6.17
CA LEU A 113 2.18 2.19 4.78
C LEU A 113 3.47 2.21 3.96
N PHE A 114 3.72 1.16 3.21
CA PHE A 114 4.81 1.08 2.26
C PHE A 114 4.29 1.43 0.87
N THR A 115 4.70 2.59 0.33
CA THR A 115 4.21 3.14 -0.94
C THR A 115 5.26 4.04 -1.60
N ARG A 116 5.15 4.25 -2.91
CA ARG A 116 5.94 5.25 -3.62
C ARG A 116 5.28 6.64 -3.65
N ASN A 117 4.04 6.77 -3.19
CA ASN A 117 3.25 8.01 -3.28
C ASN A 117 3.28 8.84 -1.99
N ARG A 118 4.46 8.98 -1.40
CA ARG A 118 4.66 9.63 -0.10
C ARG A 118 4.02 11.01 0.03
N GLY A 119 4.19 11.86 -0.99
CA GLY A 119 3.73 13.25 -0.91
C GLY A 119 2.22 13.39 -0.82
N PHE A 120 1.49 12.59 -1.59
CA PHE A 120 0.03 12.61 -1.58
C PHE A 120 -0.55 12.24 -0.21
N PHE A 121 -0.07 11.15 0.36
CA PHE A 121 -0.63 10.64 1.61
C PHE A 121 -0.36 11.59 2.78
N ARG A 122 0.73 12.35 2.74
CA ARG A 122 1.07 13.31 3.78
C ARG A 122 0.01 14.41 3.94
N ASP A 123 -0.61 14.84 2.87
CA ASP A 123 -1.56 15.95 2.89
C ASP A 123 -2.90 15.59 3.53
N TYR A 124 -3.34 14.35 3.37
CA TYR A 124 -4.67 13.90 3.81
C TYR A 124 -4.63 12.96 5.01
N PHE A 125 -3.45 12.40 5.31
CA PHE A 125 -3.26 11.42 6.38
C PHE A 125 -2.00 11.78 7.16
N LYS A 126 -2.07 12.88 7.93
CA LYS A 126 -0.90 13.49 8.59
C LYS A 126 -0.20 12.57 9.57
N ASP A 127 -0.96 11.70 10.24
CA ASP A 127 -0.40 10.79 11.24
C ASP A 127 0.08 9.47 10.65
N LEU A 128 -0.11 9.28 9.35
CA LEU A 128 0.31 8.06 8.67
C LEU A 128 1.83 8.05 8.50
N ILE A 129 2.46 6.99 9.00
CA ILE A 129 3.89 6.76 8.78
C ILE A 129 4.04 6.07 7.42
N VAL A 130 4.87 6.65 6.56
CA VAL A 130 5.06 6.17 5.19
C VAL A 130 6.50 5.70 4.99
N LEU A 131 6.65 4.49 4.48
CA LEU A 131 7.93 3.98 3.96
C LEU A 131 7.94 4.17 2.46
N ASP A 132 9.07 4.67 1.95
CA ASP A 132 9.25 4.94 0.52
C ASP A 132 10.55 4.28 0.08
N PRO A 133 10.52 3.35 -0.91
CA PRO A 133 11.74 2.69 -1.35
C PRO A 133 12.76 3.65 -1.97
N SER A 134 12.31 4.73 -2.59
CA SER A 134 13.20 5.72 -3.20
C SER A 134 13.99 6.52 -2.17
N ALA A 135 13.44 6.75 -0.98
CA ALA A 135 14.12 7.47 0.09
C ALA A 135 15.38 6.73 0.56
N ARG A 136 15.36 5.39 0.54
CA ARG A 136 16.49 4.57 0.95
C ARG A 136 17.61 4.55 -0.09
N SER A 137 17.25 4.54 -1.37
CA SER A 137 18.21 4.63 -2.47
C SER A 137 18.96 5.97 -2.46
N GLY A 138 18.30 7.04 -2.05
CA GLY A 138 18.91 8.37 -1.93
C GLY A 138 19.83 8.54 -0.73
N ALA A 139 19.79 7.62 0.25
CA ALA A 139 20.60 7.69 1.46
C ALA A 139 22.00 7.09 1.28
N GLN A 140 22.28 6.55 0.11
CA GLN A 140 23.60 6.02 -0.23
C GLN A 140 24.46 7.09 -0.86
#